data_48a54fe33d2dd141f1928e4e7664c8ee
#
_entry.id   48a54fe33d2dd141f1928e4e7664c8ee
#
_cell.length_a   1.000
_cell.length_b   1.000
_cell.length_c   1.000
_cell.angle_alpha   90.00
_cell.angle_beta   90.00
_cell.angle_gamma   90.00
#
_symmetry.space_group_name_H-M   'P 1'
#
loop_
_entity.id
_entity.type
_entity.pdbx_description
1 polymer ?
#
loop_
_entity_poly.entity_id
_entity_poly.type
_entity_poly.pdbx_seq_one_letter_code
_entity_poly.pdbx_strand_id
1 'polypeptide(L)'
;MKKIIISLLLLLALAIWGYTYKKDEMRDLGMGAIVDQTDKVVDKTSDYVDDVTDYLGDATKDISKEAKRIHKDVVETVKEGAAEAETATKKAMAKVTNRKLELPARLKHTPERIVEHTGFTLSFNREHNNPNWAAWELTADEAKGTLPRANDFEPDPKLPENHQVTHADYTRSGYDRGHMVPAADMKWDSKAMNDCFYMSNICPQTHALNAGGWETLESACRRWAKQEGSVYIVCGPVYKGNKHKTIGKDLKITVPEGFFKVVLSMREGKEKAIGFYYANSNAKQTMEQTATTVDEIEALTGMDFFINIDDHLEERIESSFSLKQWR
;
A
#
# COMPACT_ATOMS: atom_id res chain seq x y z
N MET A 1 -46.25 1.49 25.32
CA MET A 1 -45.78 2.54 24.46
C MET A 1 -44.74 3.46 25.15
N LYS A 2 -45.06 4.20 26.22
CA LYS A 2 -44.06 5.06 26.92
C LYS A 2 -42.74 4.37 27.24
N LYS A 3 -42.72 3.12 27.71
CA LYS A 3 -41.48 2.37 28.01
C LYS A 3 -40.64 2.06 26.77
N ILE A 4 -41.29 1.80 25.61
CA ILE A 4 -40.58 1.51 24.33
C ILE A 4 -39.95 2.79 23.77
N ILE A 5 -40.63 3.93 23.81
CA ILE A 5 -40.12 5.22 23.36
C ILE A 5 -38.95 5.64 24.25
N ILE A 6 -39.04 5.52 25.57
CA ILE A 6 -37.96 5.81 26.50
C ILE A 6 -36.75 4.90 26.26
N SER A 7 -36.95 3.62 25.97
CA SER A 7 -35.87 2.69 25.65
C SER A 7 -35.17 3.05 24.32
N LEU A 8 -35.95 3.46 23.31
CA LEU A 8 -35.39 3.90 22.01
C LEU A 8 -34.59 5.22 22.14
N LEU A 9 -35.10 6.16 22.92
CA LEU A 9 -34.41 7.44 23.22
C LEU A 9 -33.10 7.19 24.01
N LEU A 10 -33.10 6.25 24.97
CA LEU A 10 -31.91 5.85 25.70
C LEU A 10 -30.87 5.18 24.80
N LEU A 11 -31.27 4.32 23.87
CA LEU A 11 -30.38 3.67 22.91
C LEU A 11 -29.77 4.70 21.94
N LEU A 12 -30.57 5.66 21.49
CA LEU A 12 -30.10 6.74 20.63
C LEU A 12 -29.10 7.65 21.37
N ALA A 13 -29.41 8.02 22.63
CA ALA A 13 -28.49 8.81 23.46
C ALA A 13 -27.15 8.08 23.72
N LEU A 14 -27.17 6.77 23.91
CA LEU A 14 -25.96 5.94 24.06
C LEU A 14 -25.14 5.86 22.76
N ALA A 15 -25.82 5.79 21.61
CA ALA A 15 -25.16 5.79 20.30
C ALA A 15 -24.49 7.14 20.02
N ILE A 16 -25.18 8.26 20.32
CA ILE A 16 -24.66 9.62 20.21
C ILE A 16 -23.47 9.82 21.17
N TRP A 17 -23.59 9.35 22.41
CA TRP A 17 -22.49 9.43 23.39
C TRP A 17 -21.27 8.62 22.95
N GLY A 18 -21.46 7.40 22.48
CA GLY A 18 -20.37 6.57 21.97
C GLY A 18 -19.66 7.17 20.76
N TYR A 19 -20.42 7.81 19.87
CA TYR A 19 -19.87 8.55 18.73
C TYR A 19 -19.07 9.79 19.21
N THR A 20 -19.66 10.62 20.09
CA THR A 20 -19.03 11.85 20.61
C THR A 20 -17.71 11.54 21.33
N TYR A 21 -17.63 10.39 21.99
CA TYR A 21 -16.43 9.95 22.68
C TYR A 21 -15.30 9.51 21.71
N LYS A 22 -15.63 9.04 20.50
CA LYS A 22 -14.66 8.53 19.52
C LYS A 22 -14.38 9.46 18.34
N LYS A 23 -15.09 10.58 18.21
CA LYS A 23 -14.99 11.45 17.04
C LYS A 23 -13.62 12.10 16.85
N ASP A 24 -12.93 12.41 17.95
CA ASP A 24 -11.59 12.99 17.89
C ASP A 24 -10.57 11.93 17.39
N GLU A 25 -10.68 10.71 17.89
CA GLU A 25 -9.89 9.56 17.42
C GLU A 25 -10.11 9.27 15.93
N MET A 26 -11.34 9.42 15.44
CA MET A 26 -11.68 9.29 14.02
C MET A 26 -11.12 10.45 13.17
N ARG A 27 -11.06 11.66 13.70
CA ARG A 27 -10.42 12.82 13.03
C ARG A 27 -8.92 12.61 12.87
N ASP A 28 -8.26 12.10 13.90
CA ASP A 28 -6.83 11.80 13.91
C ASP A 28 -6.48 10.68 12.89
N LEU A 29 -7.44 9.81 12.59
CA LEU A 29 -7.32 8.79 11.53
C LEU A 29 -7.61 9.32 10.11
N GLY A 30 -7.71 10.64 9.92
CA GLY A 30 -7.97 11.26 8.62
C GLY A 30 -9.43 11.17 8.14
N MET A 31 -10.36 10.75 9.01
CA MET A 31 -11.79 10.57 8.71
C MET A 31 -12.64 11.81 9.00
N GLY A 32 -12.03 13.00 8.98
CA GLY A 32 -12.69 14.27 9.32
C GLY A 32 -13.99 14.54 8.53
N ALA A 33 -14.03 14.23 7.23
CA ALA A 33 -15.22 14.41 6.40
C ALA A 33 -16.40 13.50 6.83
N ILE A 34 -16.10 12.29 7.32
CA ILE A 34 -17.10 11.35 7.85
C ILE A 34 -17.62 11.87 9.20
N VAL A 35 -16.71 12.37 10.05
CA VAL A 35 -17.06 12.98 11.33
C VAL A 35 -17.99 14.18 11.14
N ASP A 36 -17.66 15.10 10.22
CA ASP A 36 -18.47 16.30 9.95
C ASP A 36 -19.85 15.97 9.38
N GLN A 37 -19.98 14.89 8.62
CA GLN A 37 -21.25 14.42 8.08
C GLN A 37 -22.09 13.71 9.15
N THR A 38 -21.45 12.97 10.04
CA THR A 38 -22.09 12.30 11.19
C THR A 38 -22.51 13.32 12.25
N ASP A 39 -21.73 14.38 12.51
CA ASP A 39 -22.12 15.48 13.40
C ASP A 39 -23.42 16.14 12.92
N LYS A 40 -23.59 16.39 11.61
CA LYS A 40 -24.84 16.92 11.05
C LYS A 40 -26.05 16.01 11.25
N VAL A 41 -25.85 14.69 11.20
CA VAL A 41 -26.91 13.71 11.45
C VAL A 41 -27.25 13.65 12.93
N VAL A 42 -26.23 13.72 13.80
CA VAL A 42 -26.40 13.76 15.26
C VAL A 42 -27.16 15.01 15.69
N ASP A 43 -26.78 16.20 15.15
CA ASP A 43 -27.46 17.48 15.47
C ASP A 43 -28.95 17.42 15.05
N LYS A 44 -29.24 16.99 13.80
CA LYS A 44 -30.64 16.82 13.36
C LYS A 44 -31.42 15.83 14.21
N THR A 45 -30.78 14.77 14.67
CA THR A 45 -31.43 13.77 15.51
C THR A 45 -31.67 14.29 16.93
N SER A 46 -30.77 15.15 17.44
CA SER A 46 -30.94 15.85 18.72
C SER A 46 -32.13 16.81 18.69
N ASP A 47 -32.22 17.63 17.63
CA ASP A 47 -33.35 18.54 17.45
C ASP A 47 -34.71 17.79 17.45
N TYR A 48 -34.78 16.65 16.78
CA TYR A 48 -35.97 15.77 16.80
C TYR A 48 -36.27 15.17 18.17
N VAL A 49 -35.25 14.84 18.96
CA VAL A 49 -35.42 14.32 20.34
C VAL A 49 -35.98 15.42 21.26
N ASP A 50 -35.50 16.63 21.10
CA ASP A 50 -35.97 17.79 21.90
C ASP A 50 -37.43 18.13 21.56
N ASP A 51 -37.78 18.19 20.26
CA ASP A 51 -39.16 18.40 19.81
C ASP A 51 -40.12 17.31 20.31
N VAL A 52 -39.70 16.04 20.32
CA VAL A 52 -40.50 14.93 20.85
C VAL A 52 -40.66 15.02 22.37
N THR A 53 -39.65 15.49 23.09
CA THR A 53 -39.65 15.61 24.53
C THR A 53 -40.58 16.75 24.97
N ASP A 54 -40.56 17.88 24.26
CA ASP A 54 -41.48 19.03 24.51
C ASP A 54 -42.93 18.64 24.16
N TYR A 55 -43.20 17.89 23.12
CA TYR A 55 -44.54 17.42 22.71
C TYR A 55 -45.16 16.40 23.65
N LEU A 56 -44.34 15.56 24.30
CA LEU A 56 -44.83 14.59 25.30
C LEU A 56 -45.29 15.23 26.59
N GLY A 57 -44.97 16.53 26.83
CA GLY A 57 -45.43 17.29 27.99
C GLY A 57 -46.92 17.65 27.96
N ASP A 58 -47.54 17.83 26.77
CA ASP A 58 -48.85 18.53 26.65
C ASP A 58 -50.05 17.75 26.07
N ALA A 59 -49.96 16.52 25.55
CA ALA A 59 -51.06 15.92 24.82
C ALA A 59 -51.41 14.43 25.16
N THR A 60 -52.67 14.21 25.54
CA THR A 60 -53.21 12.85 25.87
C THR A 60 -54.16 12.22 24.83
N LYS A 61 -54.49 12.83 23.71
CA LYS A 61 -55.54 12.30 22.79
C LYS A 61 -55.12 12.00 21.33
N ASP A 62 -54.06 12.51 20.78
CA ASP A 62 -53.67 12.24 19.37
C ASP A 62 -52.29 11.53 19.24
N ILE A 63 -51.76 11.05 20.32
CA ILE A 63 -50.41 10.49 20.46
C ILE A 63 -50.15 9.30 19.53
N SER A 64 -51.16 8.50 19.13
CA SER A 64 -50.90 7.28 18.36
C SER A 64 -50.61 7.55 16.87
N LYS A 65 -51.17 8.59 16.29
CA LYS A 65 -51.05 8.91 14.87
C LYS A 65 -49.78 9.75 14.60
N GLU A 66 -49.53 10.70 15.50
CA GLU A 66 -48.35 11.58 15.41
C GLU A 66 -47.07 10.85 15.83
N ALA A 67 -47.12 10.00 16.88
CA ALA A 67 -45.98 9.14 17.24
C ALA A 67 -45.58 8.14 16.12
N LYS A 68 -46.55 7.65 15.32
CA LYS A 68 -46.26 6.81 14.16
C LYS A 68 -45.61 7.61 13.00
N ARG A 69 -46.02 8.86 12.83
CA ARG A 69 -45.46 9.76 11.83
C ARG A 69 -44.02 10.10 12.20
N ILE A 70 -43.78 10.56 13.41
CA ILE A 70 -42.45 10.87 13.95
C ILE A 70 -41.54 9.65 13.91
N HIS A 71 -42.02 8.48 14.29
CA HIS A 71 -41.23 7.25 14.18
C HIS A 71 -40.86 6.92 12.74
N LYS A 72 -41.76 7.12 11.78
CA LYS A 72 -41.47 6.93 10.35
C LYS A 72 -40.42 7.94 9.88
N ASP A 73 -40.59 9.19 10.20
CA ASP A 73 -39.69 10.30 9.81
C ASP A 73 -38.29 10.12 10.42
N VAL A 74 -38.19 9.73 11.70
CA VAL A 74 -36.90 9.40 12.36
C VAL A 74 -36.24 8.18 11.71
N VAL A 75 -37.00 7.11 11.43
CA VAL A 75 -36.44 5.90 10.77
C VAL A 75 -35.96 6.22 9.35
N GLU A 76 -36.67 7.09 8.60
CA GLU A 76 -36.31 7.49 7.26
C GLU A 76 -35.04 8.37 7.28
N THR A 77 -34.97 9.35 8.19
CA THR A 77 -33.80 10.22 8.40
C THR A 77 -32.55 9.41 8.84
N VAL A 78 -32.70 8.44 9.75
CA VAL A 78 -31.61 7.55 10.17
C VAL A 78 -31.14 6.65 9.02
N LYS A 79 -32.05 6.15 8.17
CA LYS A 79 -31.70 5.37 6.98
C LYS A 79 -30.97 6.20 5.92
N GLU A 80 -31.42 7.43 5.67
CA GLU A 80 -30.76 8.34 4.76
C GLU A 80 -29.37 8.73 5.28
N GLY A 81 -29.24 9.08 6.55
CA GLY A 81 -27.96 9.36 7.20
C GLY A 81 -27.00 8.18 7.18
N ALA A 82 -27.50 6.95 7.41
CA ALA A 82 -26.69 5.75 7.33
C ALA A 82 -26.22 5.47 5.89
N ALA A 83 -27.09 5.68 4.87
CA ALA A 83 -26.73 5.53 3.47
C ALA A 83 -25.72 6.58 3.01
N GLU A 84 -25.87 7.83 3.47
CA GLU A 84 -24.88 8.89 3.22
C GLU A 84 -23.54 8.61 3.89
N ALA A 85 -23.54 8.14 5.14
CA ALA A 85 -22.33 7.73 5.84
C ALA A 85 -21.65 6.53 5.18
N GLU A 86 -22.40 5.54 4.70
CA GLU A 86 -21.86 4.40 3.94
C GLU A 86 -21.24 4.87 2.61
N THR A 87 -21.91 5.81 1.92
CA THR A 87 -21.42 6.38 0.67
C THR A 87 -20.15 7.22 0.90
N ALA A 88 -20.12 8.01 1.97
CA ALA A 88 -18.94 8.79 2.36
C ALA A 88 -17.78 7.88 2.76
N THR A 89 -18.07 6.81 3.50
CA THR A 89 -17.07 5.80 3.87
C THR A 89 -16.52 5.08 2.64
N LYS A 90 -17.38 4.66 1.70
CA LYS A 90 -16.95 4.08 0.41
C LYS A 90 -16.11 5.06 -0.40
N LYS A 91 -16.47 6.35 -0.43
CA LYS A 91 -15.72 7.40 -1.14
C LYS A 91 -14.38 7.72 -0.46
N ALA A 92 -14.34 7.71 0.88
CA ALA A 92 -13.10 7.86 1.64
C ALA A 92 -12.20 6.63 1.48
N MET A 93 -12.74 5.42 1.58
CA MET A 93 -12.02 4.18 1.29
C MET A 93 -11.50 4.16 -0.16
N ALA A 94 -12.32 4.54 -1.16
CA ALA A 94 -11.88 4.65 -2.54
C ALA A 94 -10.76 5.71 -2.72
N LYS A 95 -10.75 6.78 -1.93
CA LYS A 95 -9.68 7.77 -1.92
C LYS A 95 -8.41 7.25 -1.23
N VAL A 96 -8.55 6.40 -0.21
CA VAL A 96 -7.44 5.71 0.47
C VAL A 96 -6.88 4.59 -0.42
N THR A 97 -7.74 3.80 -1.07
CA THR A 97 -7.32 2.74 -2.01
C THR A 97 -6.75 3.29 -3.33
N ASN A 98 -7.01 4.57 -3.66
CA ASN A 98 -6.40 5.23 -4.83
C ASN A 98 -5.07 5.93 -4.48
N ARG A 99 -4.63 5.90 -3.21
CA ARG A 99 -3.27 6.29 -2.84
C ARG A 99 -2.35 5.13 -3.18
N LYS A 100 -1.53 5.30 -4.20
CA LYS A 100 -0.45 4.36 -4.53
C LYS A 100 0.60 4.43 -3.42
N LEU A 101 0.37 3.69 -2.32
CA LEU A 101 1.20 3.72 -1.12
C LEU A 101 2.60 3.16 -1.38
N GLU A 102 2.73 2.36 -2.42
CA GLU A 102 4.00 1.80 -2.87
C GLU A 102 4.92 2.80 -3.56
N LEU A 103 4.40 3.94 -4.05
CA LEU A 103 5.23 4.87 -4.84
C LEU A 103 6.10 5.74 -3.94
N PRO A 104 7.43 5.74 -4.14
CA PRO A 104 8.34 6.68 -3.48
C PRO A 104 8.22 8.08 -4.06
N ALA A 105 8.81 9.06 -3.37
CA ALA A 105 8.97 10.43 -3.89
C ALA A 105 9.75 10.45 -5.19
N ARG A 106 9.52 11.50 -6.00
CA ARG A 106 10.28 11.73 -7.25
C ARG A 106 11.76 11.99 -6.95
N LEU A 107 12.63 11.34 -7.72
CA LEU A 107 14.06 11.49 -7.58
C LEU A 107 14.52 12.87 -8.10
N LYS A 108 15.24 13.64 -7.26
CA LYS A 108 15.59 15.03 -7.59
C LYS A 108 16.86 15.16 -8.44
N HIS A 109 17.81 14.22 -8.28
CA HIS A 109 19.16 14.33 -8.85
C HIS A 109 19.59 13.08 -9.64
N THR A 110 18.64 12.18 -9.91
CA THR A 110 18.86 10.92 -10.61
C THR A 110 17.99 10.90 -11.86
N PRO A 111 18.50 10.49 -13.03
CA PRO A 111 17.68 10.31 -14.21
C PRO A 111 16.52 9.37 -13.93
N GLU A 112 15.30 9.82 -14.24
CA GLU A 112 14.10 9.10 -13.92
C GLU A 112 13.10 9.12 -15.07
N ARG A 113 12.68 7.93 -15.50
CA ARG A 113 11.53 7.73 -16.37
C ARG A 113 10.56 6.77 -15.70
N ILE A 114 9.41 7.25 -15.30
CA ILE A 114 8.34 6.41 -14.76
C ILE A 114 7.71 5.59 -15.87
N VAL A 115 7.61 4.29 -15.65
CA VAL A 115 6.99 3.32 -16.54
C VAL A 115 5.97 2.52 -15.74
N GLU A 116 4.71 2.64 -16.10
CA GLU A 116 3.62 1.87 -15.48
C GLU A 116 3.37 0.59 -16.28
N HIS A 117 3.38 -0.54 -15.59
CA HIS A 117 3.04 -1.86 -16.11
C HIS A 117 1.80 -2.43 -15.41
N THR A 118 1.32 -3.55 -15.89
CA THR A 118 0.23 -4.26 -15.21
C THR A 118 0.74 -4.81 -13.89
N GLY A 119 0.15 -4.34 -12.78
CA GLY A 119 0.49 -4.78 -11.43
C GLY A 119 1.71 -4.10 -10.80
N PHE A 120 2.46 -3.25 -11.51
CA PHE A 120 3.59 -2.53 -10.92
C PHE A 120 3.97 -1.25 -11.67
N THR A 121 4.72 -0.40 -11.01
CA THR A 121 5.34 0.79 -11.58
C THR A 121 6.85 0.72 -11.34
N LEU A 122 7.66 1.18 -12.28
CA LEU A 122 9.10 1.33 -12.10
C LEU A 122 9.60 2.71 -12.53
N SER A 123 10.72 3.13 -11.96
CA SER A 123 11.50 4.28 -12.39
C SER A 123 12.73 3.78 -13.12
N PHE A 124 12.83 4.04 -14.43
CA PHE A 124 13.98 3.60 -15.23
C PHE A 124 15.08 4.67 -15.28
N ASN A 125 16.31 4.24 -15.11
CA ASN A 125 17.52 5.05 -15.18
C ASN A 125 18.25 4.79 -16.50
N ARG A 126 18.25 5.76 -17.39
CA ARG A 126 18.92 5.67 -18.70
C ARG A 126 20.45 5.66 -18.64
N GLU A 127 21.06 6.13 -17.56
CA GLU A 127 22.53 6.15 -17.40
C GLU A 127 23.05 4.80 -16.95
N HIS A 128 22.27 4.09 -16.13
CA HIS A 128 22.60 2.74 -15.66
C HIS A 128 21.98 1.64 -16.52
N ASN A 129 20.99 1.95 -17.37
CA ASN A 129 20.15 1.00 -18.10
C ASN A 129 19.55 -0.06 -17.17
N ASN A 130 19.11 0.36 -15.99
CA ASN A 130 18.47 -0.41 -14.93
C ASN A 130 17.28 0.38 -14.37
N PRO A 131 16.35 -0.22 -13.65
CA PRO A 131 15.42 0.57 -12.83
C PRO A 131 16.16 1.25 -11.67
N ASN A 132 15.72 2.47 -11.27
CA ASN A 132 16.08 3.04 -9.98
C ASN A 132 15.36 2.28 -8.86
N TRP A 133 14.09 2.02 -9.10
CA TRP A 133 13.21 1.25 -8.23
C TRP A 133 12.08 0.62 -9.05
N ALA A 134 11.48 -0.43 -8.48
CA ALA A 134 10.21 -1.00 -8.90
C ALA A 134 9.31 -1.14 -7.67
N ALA A 135 8.02 -0.81 -7.83
CA ALA A 135 7.06 -0.70 -6.75
C ALA A 135 5.72 -1.35 -7.11
N TRP A 136 5.13 -2.08 -6.17
CA TRP A 136 3.83 -2.74 -6.32
C TRP A 136 3.14 -2.97 -4.98
N GLU A 137 1.83 -3.00 -5.00
CA GLU A 137 1.04 -3.65 -3.97
C GLU A 137 0.97 -5.15 -4.29
N LEU A 138 1.07 -5.99 -3.29
CA LEU A 138 0.82 -7.43 -3.39
C LEU A 138 -0.28 -7.80 -2.40
N THR A 139 -1.46 -8.06 -2.91
CA THR A 139 -2.60 -8.48 -2.10
C THR A 139 -2.54 -9.98 -1.76
N ALA A 140 -3.28 -10.38 -0.71
CA ALA A 140 -3.41 -11.79 -0.32
C ALA A 140 -3.97 -12.66 -1.44
N ASP A 141 -4.82 -12.11 -2.31
CA ASP A 141 -5.42 -12.84 -3.42
C ASP A 141 -4.46 -12.96 -4.61
N GLU A 142 -3.75 -11.90 -4.95
CA GLU A 142 -2.68 -11.95 -5.97
C GLU A 142 -1.57 -12.92 -5.60
N ALA A 143 -1.19 -12.97 -4.31
CA ALA A 143 -0.20 -13.91 -3.81
C ALA A 143 -0.62 -15.39 -3.90
N LYS A 144 -1.89 -15.68 -4.22
CA LYS A 144 -2.42 -17.04 -4.48
C LYS A 144 -2.45 -17.38 -5.96
N GLY A 145 -2.06 -16.47 -6.84
CA GLY A 145 -2.05 -16.69 -8.29
C GLY A 145 -1.31 -17.97 -8.69
N THR A 146 -1.81 -18.66 -9.71
CA THR A 146 -1.34 -20.00 -10.12
C THR A 146 -0.91 -20.08 -11.59
N LEU A 147 -0.95 -18.98 -12.32
CA LEU A 147 -0.52 -18.97 -13.73
C LEU A 147 0.92 -19.49 -13.87
N PRO A 148 1.21 -20.22 -14.95
CA PRO A 148 2.56 -20.67 -15.24
C PRO A 148 3.51 -19.48 -15.39
N ARG A 149 4.78 -19.69 -15.03
CA ARG A 149 5.82 -18.69 -15.23
C ARG A 149 6.09 -18.51 -16.72
N ALA A 150 6.10 -17.27 -17.21
CA ALA A 150 6.71 -16.93 -18.50
C ALA A 150 8.23 -17.05 -18.41
N ASN A 151 8.91 -17.14 -19.57
CA ASN A 151 10.37 -17.20 -19.63
C ASN A 151 10.96 -16.29 -20.71
N ASP A 152 10.14 -15.55 -21.41
CA ASP A 152 10.54 -14.74 -22.55
C ASP A 152 10.92 -13.33 -22.09
N PHE A 153 12.23 -13.11 -21.91
CA PHE A 153 12.78 -11.80 -21.61
C PHE A 153 12.81 -10.94 -22.87
N GLU A 154 12.10 -9.83 -22.85
CA GLU A 154 11.94 -8.95 -23.99
C GLU A 154 12.37 -7.51 -23.67
N PRO A 155 12.85 -6.73 -24.66
CA PRO A 155 13.01 -5.29 -24.52
C PRO A 155 11.68 -4.64 -24.12
N ASP A 156 11.73 -3.63 -23.26
CA ASP A 156 10.52 -2.92 -22.86
C ASP A 156 10.08 -1.95 -23.96
N PRO A 157 8.90 -2.17 -24.59
CA PRO A 157 8.43 -1.30 -25.66
C PRO A 157 8.05 0.12 -25.22
N LYS A 158 7.95 0.36 -23.91
CA LYS A 158 7.70 1.69 -23.32
C LYS A 158 8.95 2.54 -23.18
N LEU A 159 10.14 1.94 -23.39
CA LEU A 159 11.41 2.65 -23.42
C LEU A 159 11.80 3.03 -24.85
N PRO A 160 12.55 4.14 -25.03
CA PRO A 160 13.17 4.44 -26.32
C PRO A 160 14.12 3.33 -26.78
N GLU A 161 14.19 3.05 -28.10
CA GLU A 161 14.98 1.97 -28.68
C GLU A 161 16.45 1.96 -28.22
N ASN A 162 17.06 3.14 -28.07
CA ASN A 162 18.45 3.30 -27.61
C ASN A 162 18.65 3.01 -26.11
N HIS A 163 17.59 2.64 -25.38
CA HIS A 163 17.60 2.22 -23.97
C HIS A 163 16.90 0.87 -23.76
N GLN A 164 16.57 0.18 -24.83
CA GLN A 164 15.97 -1.14 -24.77
C GLN A 164 17.03 -2.21 -24.59
N VAL A 165 17.32 -2.56 -23.34
CA VAL A 165 18.20 -3.68 -22.99
C VAL A 165 17.63 -4.97 -23.55
N THR A 166 18.49 -5.86 -24.02
CA THR A 166 18.11 -7.14 -24.62
C THR A 166 18.66 -8.33 -23.82
N HIS A 167 18.13 -9.51 -24.09
CA HIS A 167 18.66 -10.76 -23.54
C HIS A 167 20.16 -10.96 -23.91
N ALA A 168 20.58 -10.52 -25.10
CA ALA A 168 21.96 -10.66 -25.57
C ALA A 168 22.96 -9.91 -24.71
N ASP A 169 22.57 -8.80 -24.08
CA ASP A 169 23.41 -7.98 -23.21
C ASP A 169 23.82 -8.72 -21.92
N TYR A 170 23.02 -9.73 -21.51
CA TYR A 170 23.33 -10.58 -20.34
C TYR A 170 24.09 -11.85 -20.71
N THR A 171 24.17 -12.20 -21.99
CA THR A 171 24.77 -13.48 -22.43
C THR A 171 26.25 -13.52 -22.05
N ARG A 172 26.65 -14.55 -21.31
CA ARG A 172 28.03 -14.77 -20.81
C ARG A 172 28.57 -13.63 -19.94
N SER A 173 27.70 -12.82 -19.33
CA SER A 173 28.08 -11.72 -18.44
C SER A 173 28.63 -12.19 -17.11
N GLY A 174 28.28 -13.40 -16.67
CA GLY A 174 28.54 -13.93 -15.34
C GLY A 174 27.52 -13.48 -14.30
N TYR A 175 26.43 -12.84 -14.73
CA TYR A 175 25.32 -12.43 -13.89
C TYR A 175 24.00 -13.03 -14.37
N ASP A 176 23.11 -13.29 -13.42
CA ASP A 176 21.73 -13.65 -13.70
C ASP A 176 20.91 -12.40 -14.09
N ARG A 177 19.82 -12.63 -14.78
CA ARG A 177 18.75 -11.65 -15.02
C ARG A 177 17.85 -11.61 -13.79
N GLY A 178 18.27 -10.83 -12.79
CA GLY A 178 17.56 -10.69 -11.51
C GLY A 178 16.35 -9.78 -11.65
N HIS A 179 15.17 -10.30 -11.33
CA HIS A 179 13.94 -9.54 -11.31
C HIS A 179 13.90 -8.58 -10.12
N MET A 180 13.37 -7.38 -10.34
CA MET A 180 12.95 -6.49 -9.24
C MET A 180 11.54 -6.88 -8.78
N VAL A 181 10.54 -6.83 -9.66
CA VAL A 181 9.21 -7.40 -9.42
C VAL A 181 9.23 -8.88 -9.83
N PRO A 182 9.11 -9.82 -8.89
CA PRO A 182 9.31 -11.23 -9.20
C PRO A 182 8.11 -11.82 -9.94
N ALA A 183 8.37 -12.72 -10.87
CA ALA A 183 7.33 -13.42 -11.63
C ALA A 183 6.34 -14.18 -10.72
N ALA A 184 6.78 -14.63 -9.55
CA ALA A 184 5.92 -15.34 -8.61
C ALA A 184 4.84 -14.46 -7.97
N ASP A 185 5.04 -13.13 -7.95
CA ASP A 185 4.06 -12.16 -7.46
C ASP A 185 3.05 -11.77 -8.55
N MET A 186 3.34 -12.06 -9.83
CA MET A 186 2.51 -11.71 -10.99
C MET A 186 1.69 -12.89 -11.54
N LYS A 187 1.57 -13.99 -10.80
CA LYS A 187 0.84 -15.19 -11.22
C LYS A 187 -0.68 -15.06 -11.24
N TRP A 188 -1.22 -13.92 -10.92
CA TRP A 188 -2.64 -13.63 -10.88
C TRP A 188 -3.19 -13.12 -12.22
N ASP A 189 -2.34 -12.55 -13.07
CA ASP A 189 -2.72 -11.99 -14.38
C ASP A 189 -1.65 -12.31 -15.44
N SER A 190 -2.10 -12.69 -16.64
CA SER A 190 -1.18 -13.10 -17.72
C SER A 190 -0.38 -11.93 -18.29
N LYS A 191 -0.98 -10.72 -18.30
CA LYS A 191 -0.29 -9.53 -18.78
C LYS A 191 0.73 -9.06 -17.75
N ALA A 192 0.38 -9.05 -16.46
CA ALA A 192 1.32 -8.76 -15.38
C ALA A 192 2.51 -9.72 -15.40
N MET A 193 2.24 -11.03 -15.64
CA MET A 193 3.29 -12.04 -15.79
C MET A 193 4.23 -11.70 -16.96
N ASN A 194 3.72 -11.35 -18.13
CA ASN A 194 4.55 -10.98 -19.27
C ASN A 194 5.29 -9.66 -19.03
N ASP A 195 4.60 -8.65 -18.49
CA ASP A 195 5.18 -7.32 -18.23
C ASP A 195 6.40 -7.41 -17.27
N CYS A 196 6.40 -8.33 -16.29
CA CYS A 196 7.52 -8.45 -15.35
C CYS A 196 8.79 -9.08 -16.00
N PHE A 197 8.70 -9.64 -17.20
CA PHE A 197 9.84 -10.13 -17.99
C PHE A 197 10.44 -9.09 -18.92
N TYR A 198 9.90 -7.86 -18.97
CA TYR A 198 10.57 -6.78 -19.67
C TYR A 198 11.92 -6.47 -19.00
N MET A 199 12.94 -6.28 -19.85
CA MET A 199 14.32 -6.05 -19.41
C MET A 199 14.47 -4.76 -18.58
N SER A 200 13.50 -3.85 -18.60
CA SER A 200 13.41 -2.68 -17.71
C SER A 200 13.22 -3.05 -16.22
N ASN A 201 12.71 -4.25 -15.94
CA ASN A 201 12.52 -4.80 -14.58
C ASN A 201 13.70 -5.66 -14.10
N ILE A 202 14.79 -5.74 -14.88
CA ILE A 202 15.87 -6.71 -14.69
C ILE A 202 17.17 -5.99 -14.34
N CYS A 203 17.88 -6.50 -13.32
CA CYS A 203 19.22 -6.06 -12.94
C CYS A 203 20.22 -7.21 -12.93
N PRO A 204 21.53 -6.91 -13.18
CA PRO A 204 22.58 -7.92 -13.04
C PRO A 204 22.75 -8.36 -11.59
N GLN A 205 22.36 -9.59 -11.27
CA GLN A 205 22.51 -10.19 -9.92
C GLN A 205 23.49 -11.37 -9.97
N THR A 206 24.28 -11.55 -8.91
CA THR A 206 25.01 -12.80 -8.75
C THR A 206 24.03 -13.95 -8.54
N HIS A 207 24.37 -15.13 -9.04
CA HIS A 207 23.50 -16.30 -8.91
C HIS A 207 23.21 -16.64 -7.44
N ALA A 208 24.21 -16.54 -6.57
CA ALA A 208 24.05 -16.82 -5.15
C ALA A 208 23.07 -15.86 -4.44
N LEU A 209 23.00 -14.59 -4.88
CA LEU A 209 22.00 -13.66 -4.37
C LEU A 209 20.63 -13.97 -4.98
N ASN A 210 20.53 -14.02 -6.31
CA ASN A 210 19.27 -14.17 -7.06
C ASN A 210 18.50 -15.43 -6.65
N ALA A 211 19.19 -16.59 -6.64
CA ALA A 211 18.61 -17.89 -6.27
C ALA A 211 18.69 -18.19 -4.75
N GLY A 212 19.17 -17.28 -3.95
CA GLY A 212 19.39 -17.46 -2.52
C GLY A 212 18.62 -16.48 -1.64
N GLY A 213 19.33 -15.50 -1.07
CA GLY A 213 18.75 -14.55 -0.11
C GLY A 213 17.61 -13.72 -0.69
N TRP A 214 17.73 -13.31 -1.97
CA TRP A 214 16.71 -12.50 -2.64
C TRP A 214 15.41 -13.28 -2.87
N GLU A 215 15.49 -14.51 -3.42
CA GLU A 215 14.34 -15.41 -3.60
C GLU A 215 13.67 -15.76 -2.26
N THR A 216 14.48 -15.96 -1.20
CA THR A 216 13.97 -16.21 0.16
C THR A 216 13.16 -15.01 0.67
N LEU A 217 13.62 -13.78 0.46
CA LEU A 217 12.89 -12.57 0.83
C LEU A 217 11.61 -12.39 0.00
N GLU A 218 11.64 -12.64 -1.31
CA GLU A 218 10.44 -12.62 -2.16
C GLU A 218 9.38 -13.61 -1.68
N SER A 219 9.79 -14.82 -1.34
CA SER A 219 8.90 -15.83 -0.75
C SER A 219 8.35 -15.39 0.61
N ALA A 220 9.12 -14.65 1.41
CA ALA A 220 8.63 -14.05 2.64
C ALA A 220 7.56 -12.97 2.38
N CYS A 221 7.78 -12.05 1.43
CA CYS A 221 6.81 -11.03 1.06
C CYS A 221 5.45 -11.64 0.66
N ARG A 222 5.45 -12.71 -0.13
CA ARG A 222 4.21 -13.44 -0.48
C ARG A 222 3.51 -14.05 0.73
N ARG A 223 4.24 -14.55 1.73
CA ARG A 223 3.64 -15.03 2.99
C ARG A 223 3.05 -13.87 3.78
N TRP A 224 3.76 -12.75 3.87
CA TRP A 224 3.30 -11.55 4.57
C TRP A 224 2.05 -10.97 3.91
N ALA A 225 1.99 -10.88 2.59
CA ALA A 225 0.78 -10.46 1.88
C ALA A 225 -0.44 -11.30 2.28
N LYS A 226 -0.27 -12.63 2.34
CA LYS A 226 -1.34 -13.55 2.77
C LYS A 226 -1.76 -13.39 4.23
N GLN A 227 -0.85 -12.99 5.11
CA GLN A 227 -1.10 -12.80 6.54
C GLN A 227 -1.68 -11.43 6.86
N GLU A 228 -1.22 -10.39 6.17
CA GLU A 228 -1.56 -9.00 6.42
C GLU A 228 -2.77 -8.52 5.58
N GLY A 229 -3.18 -9.26 4.54
CA GLY A 229 -4.19 -8.85 3.57
C GLY A 229 -3.57 -8.22 2.32
N SER A 230 -2.62 -7.31 2.49
CA SER A 230 -1.73 -6.79 1.44
C SER A 230 -0.42 -6.30 2.04
N VAL A 231 0.60 -6.16 1.19
CA VAL A 231 1.85 -5.46 1.47
C VAL A 231 2.21 -4.56 0.29
N TYR A 232 2.82 -3.41 0.60
CA TYR A 232 3.35 -2.46 -0.38
C TYR A 232 4.86 -2.63 -0.41
N ILE A 233 5.41 -2.85 -1.60
CA ILE A 233 6.81 -3.24 -1.76
C ILE A 233 7.50 -2.27 -2.72
N VAL A 234 8.68 -1.78 -2.34
CA VAL A 234 9.59 -1.08 -3.24
C VAL A 234 10.94 -1.78 -3.18
N CYS A 235 11.56 -2.00 -4.33
CA CYS A 235 12.91 -2.52 -4.37
C CYS A 235 13.70 -1.95 -5.54
N GLY A 236 15.01 -2.00 -5.45
CA GLY A 236 15.87 -1.49 -6.50
C GLY A 236 17.35 -1.74 -6.24
N PRO A 237 18.21 -1.39 -7.22
CA PRO A 237 19.65 -1.47 -7.10
C PRO A 237 20.20 -0.36 -6.19
N VAL A 238 21.35 -0.64 -5.59
CA VAL A 238 22.16 0.33 -4.83
C VAL A 238 23.51 0.43 -5.50
N TYR A 239 23.92 1.68 -5.79
CA TYR A 239 25.20 2.01 -6.36
C TYR A 239 26.06 2.73 -5.31
N LYS A 240 27.31 2.27 -5.11
CA LYS A 240 28.25 2.83 -4.12
C LYS A 240 29.50 3.36 -4.80
N GLY A 241 29.81 4.63 -4.58
CA GLY A 241 30.95 5.29 -5.20
C GLY A 241 30.71 5.69 -6.65
N ASN A 242 31.80 6.00 -7.39
CA ASN A 242 31.73 6.60 -8.73
C ASN A 242 32.22 5.68 -9.85
N LYS A 243 32.61 4.44 -9.54
CA LYS A 243 33.14 3.48 -10.52
C LYS A 243 32.41 2.16 -10.37
N HIS A 244 31.70 1.76 -11.40
CA HIS A 244 30.90 0.55 -11.41
C HIS A 244 31.36 -0.37 -12.54
N LYS A 245 31.29 -1.67 -12.29
CA LYS A 245 31.39 -2.68 -13.32
C LYS A 245 30.18 -2.56 -14.26
N THR A 246 30.39 -2.82 -15.54
CA THR A 246 29.30 -2.88 -16.51
C THR A 246 29.30 -4.21 -17.24
N ILE A 247 28.13 -4.63 -17.67
CA ILE A 247 27.93 -5.72 -18.63
C ILE A 247 27.27 -5.17 -19.90
N GLY A 248 27.01 -6.02 -20.85
CA GLY A 248 26.31 -5.69 -22.07
C GLY A 248 27.25 -5.52 -23.27
N LYS A 249 26.74 -5.98 -24.39
CA LYS A 249 27.43 -5.91 -25.68
C LYS A 249 27.12 -4.59 -26.39
N ASP A 250 25.83 -4.33 -26.56
CA ASP A 250 25.32 -3.20 -27.30
C ASP A 250 24.99 -2.03 -26.37
N LEU A 251 24.34 -2.28 -25.25
CA LEU A 251 24.11 -1.33 -24.19
C LEU A 251 24.94 -1.65 -22.95
N LYS A 252 25.52 -0.63 -22.32
CA LYS A 252 26.24 -0.79 -21.05
C LYS A 252 25.25 -0.75 -19.89
N ILE A 253 25.14 -1.87 -19.20
CA ILE A 253 24.28 -2.03 -18.02
C ILE A 253 25.17 -2.02 -16.80
N THR A 254 24.92 -1.11 -15.87
CA THR A 254 25.72 -0.99 -14.65
C THR A 254 25.39 -2.15 -13.70
N VAL A 255 26.44 -2.79 -13.16
CA VAL A 255 26.29 -3.83 -12.14
C VAL A 255 26.19 -3.14 -10.77
N PRO A 256 25.07 -3.29 -10.05
CA PRO A 256 24.90 -2.71 -8.72
C PRO A 256 25.80 -3.39 -7.68
N GLU A 257 26.22 -2.65 -6.66
CA GLU A 257 26.91 -3.18 -5.48
C GLU A 257 25.98 -3.92 -4.53
N GLY A 258 24.67 -3.65 -4.61
CA GLY A 258 23.67 -4.34 -3.80
C GLY A 258 22.26 -4.01 -4.25
N PHE A 259 21.30 -4.49 -3.48
CA PHE A 259 19.88 -4.26 -3.71
C PHE A 259 19.18 -3.98 -2.38
N PHE A 260 18.24 -3.06 -2.42
CA PHE A 260 17.34 -2.81 -1.31
C PHE A 260 15.95 -3.36 -1.59
N LYS A 261 15.21 -3.63 -0.53
CA LYS A 261 13.77 -3.86 -0.56
C LYS A 261 13.15 -3.29 0.71
N VAL A 262 12.14 -2.45 0.59
CA VAL A 262 11.31 -1.97 1.69
C VAL A 262 9.91 -2.53 1.55
N VAL A 263 9.29 -2.88 2.67
CA VAL A 263 7.97 -3.50 2.74
C VAL A 263 7.14 -2.82 3.80
N LEU A 264 5.95 -2.38 3.43
CA LEU A 264 4.96 -1.76 4.30
C LEU A 264 3.72 -2.66 4.42
N SER A 265 3.20 -2.82 5.63
CA SER A 265 1.85 -3.35 5.90
C SER A 265 1.01 -2.28 6.57
N MET A 266 -0.18 -2.05 6.02
CA MET A 266 -1.19 -1.12 6.56
C MET A 266 -2.34 -1.86 7.23
N ARG A 267 -2.08 -3.04 7.79
CA ARG A 267 -3.08 -3.76 8.57
C ARG A 267 -3.47 -2.95 9.80
N GLU A 268 -4.74 -2.60 9.90
CA GLU A 268 -5.31 -1.74 10.94
C GLU A 268 -4.86 -2.13 12.36
N GLY A 269 -4.30 -1.17 13.09
CA GLY A 269 -3.74 -1.33 14.44
C GLY A 269 -2.46 -2.17 14.52
N LYS A 270 -1.87 -2.54 13.37
CA LYS A 270 -0.61 -3.31 13.26
C LYS A 270 0.27 -2.81 12.12
N GLU A 271 0.14 -1.53 11.79
CA GLU A 271 0.93 -0.88 10.76
C GLU A 271 2.43 -1.00 11.09
N LYS A 272 3.21 -1.40 10.10
CA LYS A 272 4.64 -1.64 10.25
C LYS A 272 5.37 -1.59 8.92
N ALA A 273 6.63 -1.23 8.96
CA ALA A 273 7.53 -1.27 7.82
C ALA A 273 8.83 -2.00 8.16
N ILE A 274 9.57 -2.42 7.15
CA ILE A 274 10.88 -3.07 7.30
C ILE A 274 11.69 -2.86 6.03
N GLY A 275 12.98 -2.57 6.20
CA GLY A 275 13.96 -2.47 5.14
C GLY A 275 14.88 -3.68 5.09
N PHE A 276 15.47 -3.93 3.90
CA PHE A 276 16.50 -4.94 3.68
C PHE A 276 17.55 -4.38 2.72
N TYR A 277 18.82 -4.68 2.99
CA TYR A 277 19.92 -4.45 2.07
C TYR A 277 20.72 -5.74 1.86
N TYR A 278 20.83 -6.19 0.62
CA TYR A 278 21.64 -7.34 0.21
C TYR A 278 22.81 -6.88 -0.67
N ALA A 279 24.02 -7.25 -0.31
CA ALA A 279 25.15 -7.05 -1.19
C ALA A 279 25.06 -7.96 -2.43
N ASN A 280 25.40 -7.44 -3.61
CA ASN A 280 25.45 -8.22 -4.85
C ASN A 280 26.69 -9.11 -4.91
N SER A 281 26.74 -10.13 -4.10
CA SER A 281 27.91 -10.98 -3.89
C SER A 281 27.53 -12.48 -3.83
N ASN A 282 28.56 -13.32 -3.87
CA ASN A 282 28.38 -14.77 -3.72
C ASN A 282 28.29 -15.24 -2.25
N ALA A 283 28.40 -14.31 -1.30
CA ALA A 283 28.27 -14.66 0.12
C ALA A 283 26.81 -14.95 0.46
N LYS A 284 26.59 -15.96 1.31
CA LYS A 284 25.27 -16.26 1.85
C LYS A 284 24.85 -15.14 2.80
N GLN A 285 23.69 -14.57 2.58
CA GLN A 285 23.08 -13.50 3.39
C GLN A 285 21.68 -13.93 3.82
N THR A 286 21.38 -13.85 5.10
CA THR A 286 20.06 -14.19 5.64
C THR A 286 19.23 -12.93 5.86
N MET A 287 17.91 -13.07 5.96
CA MET A 287 17.02 -11.94 6.29
C MET A 287 17.39 -11.26 7.61
N GLU A 288 17.82 -12.05 8.62
CA GLU A 288 18.24 -11.52 9.93
C GLU A 288 19.48 -10.61 9.84
N GLN A 289 20.38 -10.92 8.91
CA GLN A 289 21.62 -10.15 8.70
C GLN A 289 21.43 -8.90 7.86
N THR A 290 20.35 -8.87 7.06
CA THR A 290 20.11 -7.85 6.04
C THR A 290 18.93 -6.94 6.37
N ALA A 291 18.12 -7.33 7.38
CA ALA A 291 17.00 -6.52 7.86
C ALA A 291 17.50 -5.25 8.57
N THR A 292 16.83 -4.15 8.29
CA THR A 292 17.11 -2.83 8.83
C THR A 292 15.86 -1.97 8.87
N THR A 293 15.94 -0.71 9.25
CA THR A 293 14.84 0.26 9.20
C THR A 293 14.63 0.77 7.78
N VAL A 294 13.48 1.36 7.50
CA VAL A 294 13.24 2.07 6.23
C VAL A 294 14.13 3.30 6.16
N ASP A 295 14.24 4.08 7.25
CA ASP A 295 15.12 5.26 7.36
C ASP A 295 16.59 4.96 6.96
N GLU A 296 17.11 3.78 7.34
CA GLU A 296 18.47 3.38 6.95
C GLU A 296 18.58 3.07 5.44
N ILE A 297 17.50 2.55 4.83
CA ILE A 297 17.45 2.39 3.36
C ILE A 297 17.31 3.74 2.67
N GLU A 298 16.56 4.67 3.22
CA GLU A 298 16.45 6.04 2.71
C GLU A 298 17.79 6.78 2.76
N ALA A 299 18.47 6.71 3.90
CA ALA A 299 19.83 7.27 4.05
C ALA A 299 20.83 6.64 3.06
N LEU A 300 20.68 5.34 2.75
CA LEU A 300 21.53 4.62 1.81
C LEU A 300 21.27 5.01 0.35
N THR A 301 20.00 5.23 -0.02
CA THR A 301 19.54 5.39 -1.40
C THR A 301 19.29 6.85 -1.79
N GLY A 302 19.05 7.72 -0.81
CA GLY A 302 18.56 9.09 -1.01
C GLY A 302 17.12 9.14 -1.52
N MET A 303 16.38 8.04 -1.42
CA MET A 303 14.96 7.95 -1.74
C MET A 303 14.14 8.25 -0.48
N ASP A 304 12.88 8.58 -0.68
CA ASP A 304 11.88 8.85 0.33
C ASP A 304 10.68 7.93 0.00
N PHE A 305 10.41 6.96 0.88
CA PHE A 305 9.41 5.91 0.63
C PHE A 305 8.09 6.25 1.31
N PHE A 306 7.04 5.58 0.92
CA PHE A 306 5.71 5.57 1.54
C PHE A 306 5.08 6.96 1.80
N ILE A 307 5.49 7.99 1.08
CA ILE A 307 5.07 9.41 1.19
C ILE A 307 3.54 9.66 1.13
N ASN A 308 2.76 8.64 0.86
CA ASN A 308 1.31 8.74 0.76
C ASN A 308 0.58 8.26 2.02
N ILE A 309 1.29 7.92 3.10
CA ILE A 309 0.74 7.68 4.44
C ILE A 309 0.78 8.97 5.28
N ASP A 310 0.27 8.92 6.50
CA ASP A 310 0.33 10.04 7.44
C ASP A 310 1.77 10.21 7.98
N ASP A 311 2.28 11.44 8.04
CA ASP A 311 3.66 11.74 8.41
C ASP A 311 4.06 11.18 9.80
N HIS A 312 3.14 11.24 10.80
CA HIS A 312 3.41 10.69 12.14
C HIS A 312 3.45 9.16 12.14
N LEU A 313 2.61 8.54 11.30
CA LEU A 313 2.63 7.10 11.12
C LEU A 313 3.92 6.68 10.42
N GLU A 314 4.30 7.38 9.34
CA GLU A 314 5.52 7.19 8.57
C GLU A 314 6.75 7.22 9.48
N GLU A 315 6.99 8.34 10.20
CA GLU A 315 8.09 8.50 11.16
C GLU A 315 8.16 7.35 12.18
N ARG A 316 7.01 6.92 12.70
CA ARG A 316 6.94 5.84 13.70
C ARG A 316 7.32 4.47 13.16
N ILE A 317 6.88 4.12 11.93
CA ILE A 317 7.07 2.78 11.37
C ILE A 317 8.37 2.64 10.58
N GLU A 318 8.95 3.74 10.11
CA GLU A 318 10.19 3.74 9.33
C GLU A 318 11.44 3.78 10.21
N SER A 319 11.35 4.44 11.39
CA SER A 319 12.46 4.54 12.34
C SER A 319 12.78 3.24 13.10
N SER A 320 11.93 2.21 13.00
CA SER A 320 12.11 0.97 13.74
C SER A 320 11.61 -0.25 12.98
N PHE A 321 12.20 -1.42 13.25
CA PHE A 321 11.73 -2.67 12.67
C PHE A 321 11.79 -3.82 13.67
N SER A 322 11.00 -4.84 13.44
CA SER A 322 11.10 -6.11 14.14
C SER A 322 10.71 -7.27 13.21
N LEU A 323 11.69 -8.06 12.79
CA LEU A 323 11.45 -9.22 11.94
C LEU A 323 10.50 -10.25 12.58
N LYS A 324 10.39 -10.25 13.93
CA LYS A 324 9.44 -11.11 14.65
C LYS A 324 7.98 -10.75 14.39
N GLN A 325 7.67 -9.49 14.11
CA GLN A 325 6.32 -9.04 13.79
C GLN A 325 5.86 -9.50 12.39
N TRP A 326 6.78 -9.95 11.55
CA TRP A 326 6.54 -10.46 10.20
C TRP A 326 6.55 -12.00 10.11
N ARG A 327 6.62 -12.69 11.25
CA ARG A 327 6.64 -14.17 11.35
C ARG A 327 5.31 -14.76 11.73
#